data_3835f8f3a283a114ea69be6eb4390981
#
_entry.id   3835f8f3a283a114ea69be6eb4390981
#
_cell.length_a   1.000
_cell.length_b   1.000
_cell.length_c   1.000
_cell.angle_alpha   90.00
_cell.angle_beta   90.00
_cell.angle_gamma   90.00
#
_symmetry.space_group_name_H-M   'P 1'
#
loop_
_entity.id
_entity.type
_entity.pdbx_description
1 polymer ?
#
loop_
_entity_poly.entity_id
_entity_poly.type
_entity_poly.pdbx_seq_one_letter_code
_entity_poly.pdbx_strand_id
1 'polypeptide(L)'
;MDNPVQSVEGHPGDGATRVARAGRTGTGRRYLSIHATLMLVVALALTPALAIIIVSGMEQGAALAEDARRDAARQVEAFAEIQVRVTGSTRQMLRTLTALPGIKAMNVGLLSEILRSVHANNPEYLNLTAVDADGVVVASSLLETGLYLGDRSHFREALDSGEFSSGRYIINMIDETPAIAFAEPIRGESGDVIGAIAAIIKIDSYTGLFENFRLPDESILGMLDADGVRLFFYPPKETNPVGQRIKASVWDGIRAG
;
A
#
# COMPACT_ATOMS: atom_id res chain seq x y z
N MET A 1 65.62 43.78 -53.34
CA MET A 1 65.76 45.21 -53.56
C MET A 1 65.56 45.81 -52.20
N ASP A 2 66.66 45.90 -51.66
CA ASP A 2 67.58 46.98 -51.30
C ASP A 2 67.26 47.61 -49.96
N ASN A 3 68.21 47.27 -49.15
CA ASN A 3 68.79 47.98 -48.04
C ASN A 3 69.25 49.38 -48.50
N PRO A 4 69.78 50.32 -47.75
CA PRO A 4 70.50 50.20 -46.49
C PRO A 4 70.50 51.45 -45.55
N VAL A 5 71.02 51.26 -44.29
CA VAL A 5 72.22 51.91 -43.75
C VAL A 5 72.05 53.37 -43.29
N GLN A 6 72.52 53.86 -42.23
CA GLN A 6 73.70 53.89 -41.36
C GLN A 6 73.44 54.84 -40.19
N SER A 7 73.87 54.51 -39.02
CA SER A 7 75.06 54.92 -38.28
C SER A 7 75.10 56.39 -37.88
N VAL A 8 75.45 56.69 -36.67
CA VAL A 8 76.71 57.04 -36.08
C VAL A 8 76.50 57.66 -34.68
N GLU A 9 77.11 57.09 -33.72
CA GLU A 9 78.02 57.51 -32.66
C GLU A 9 77.85 58.87 -31.94
N GLY A 10 78.07 58.71 -30.62
CA GLY A 10 78.56 59.78 -29.76
C GLY A 10 78.43 59.53 -28.27
N HIS A 11 79.44 58.95 -27.68
CA HIS A 11 79.83 58.96 -26.27
C HIS A 11 80.42 60.31 -25.84
N PRO A 12 80.72 60.62 -24.53
CA PRO A 12 80.45 60.00 -23.22
C PRO A 12 80.10 61.04 -22.12
N GLY A 13 79.87 60.52 -20.94
CA GLY A 13 80.19 61.33 -19.73
C GLY A 13 79.18 61.24 -18.59
N ASP A 14 79.63 60.52 -17.66
CA ASP A 14 79.81 60.84 -16.23
C ASP A 14 78.60 60.73 -15.24
N GLY A 15 78.88 59.90 -14.34
CA GLY A 15 78.76 59.95 -12.90
C GLY A 15 77.48 60.46 -12.24
N ALA A 16 76.84 59.60 -11.53
CA ALA A 16 76.58 59.86 -10.12
C ALA A 16 75.40 59.12 -9.54
N THR A 17 75.66 58.39 -8.52
CA THR A 17 74.84 58.16 -7.30
C THR A 17 73.55 57.43 -7.42
N ARG A 18 73.64 56.15 -7.17
CA ARG A 18 72.50 55.28 -6.72
C ARG A 18 71.96 55.80 -5.37
N VAL A 19 70.82 56.40 -5.42
CA VAL A 19 69.97 56.57 -4.22
C VAL A 19 68.96 55.41 -4.20
N ALA A 20 69.13 54.50 -3.27
CA ALA A 20 68.22 53.42 -3.02
C ALA A 20 66.83 53.99 -2.55
N ARG A 21 65.85 53.90 -3.40
CA ARG A 21 64.47 54.27 -3.04
C ARG A 21 63.86 53.08 -2.40
N ALA A 22 63.82 53.09 -1.05
CA ALA A 22 63.06 52.11 -0.22
C ALA A 22 61.62 52.09 -0.67
N GLY A 23 61.22 50.96 -1.24
CA GLY A 23 59.84 50.71 -1.57
C GLY A 23 58.97 50.63 -0.27
N ARG A 24 58.21 51.66 -0.03
CA ARG A 24 57.11 51.61 0.95
C ARG A 24 56.07 50.72 0.37
N THR A 25 56.00 49.48 0.88
CA THR A 25 54.81 48.59 0.77
C THR A 25 53.71 49.25 1.55
N GLY A 26 52.96 50.13 0.91
CA GLY A 26 51.70 50.64 1.45
C GLY A 26 50.68 49.51 1.52
N THR A 27 50.46 48.97 2.69
CA THR A 27 49.28 48.19 3.00
C THR A 27 48.08 49.10 2.81
N GLY A 28 47.57 49.11 1.59
CA GLY A 28 46.33 49.82 1.25
C GLY A 28 45.17 49.19 2.06
N ARG A 29 44.84 49.78 3.18
CA ARG A 29 43.59 49.55 3.85
C ARG A 29 42.48 49.92 2.84
N ARG A 30 41.90 48.89 2.20
CA ARG A 30 40.69 49.05 1.40
C ARG A 30 39.56 49.44 2.35
N TYR A 31 39.30 50.71 2.47
CA TYR A 31 38.09 51.18 3.14
C TYR A 31 36.91 50.80 2.26
N LEU A 32 36.08 49.86 2.77
CA LEU A 32 34.78 49.57 2.16
C LEU A 32 33.99 50.87 2.09
N SER A 33 33.31 51.11 0.98
CA SER A 33 32.39 52.25 0.90
C SER A 33 31.34 52.16 2.01
N ILE A 34 30.87 53.31 2.49
CA ILE A 34 29.85 53.38 3.56
C ILE A 34 28.64 52.50 3.20
N HIS A 35 28.26 52.44 1.92
CA HIS A 35 27.18 51.59 1.41
C HIS A 35 27.51 50.07 1.54
N ALA A 36 28.76 49.68 1.24
CA ALA A 36 29.17 48.28 1.39
C ALA A 36 29.23 47.86 2.86
N THR A 37 29.66 48.73 3.76
CA THR A 37 29.64 48.46 5.21
C THR A 37 28.22 48.36 5.75
N LEU A 38 27.34 49.26 5.32
CA LEU A 38 25.90 49.20 5.70
C LEU A 38 25.24 47.88 5.21
N MET A 39 25.47 47.53 3.94
CA MET A 39 24.96 46.27 3.39
C MET A 39 25.51 45.04 4.11
N LEU A 40 26.78 45.04 4.50
CA LEU A 40 27.38 43.95 5.27
C LEU A 40 26.74 43.81 6.66
N VAL A 41 26.49 44.91 7.35
CA VAL A 41 25.86 44.91 8.66
C VAL A 41 24.42 44.40 8.56
N VAL A 42 23.65 44.85 7.56
CA VAL A 42 22.29 44.38 7.32
C VAL A 42 22.28 42.90 6.96
N ALA A 43 23.16 42.44 6.08
CA ALA A 43 23.29 41.05 5.72
C ALA A 43 23.64 40.18 6.94
N LEU A 44 24.60 40.63 7.76
CA LEU A 44 25.00 39.92 8.99
C LEU A 44 23.86 39.85 10.02
N ALA A 45 23.04 40.89 10.14
CA ALA A 45 21.90 40.92 11.03
C ALA A 45 20.74 40.03 10.55
N LEU A 46 20.54 39.90 9.22
CA LEU A 46 19.49 39.08 8.64
C LEU A 46 19.85 37.58 8.57
N THR A 47 21.15 37.26 8.51
CA THR A 47 21.61 35.85 8.39
C THR A 47 21.08 34.92 9.48
N PRO A 48 21.12 35.26 10.80
CA PRO A 48 20.62 34.38 11.83
C PRO A 48 19.09 34.21 11.75
N ALA A 49 18.34 35.27 11.41
CA ALA A 49 16.91 35.18 11.23
C ALA A 49 16.54 34.26 10.05
N LEU A 50 17.24 34.38 8.93
CA LEU A 50 17.04 33.52 7.77
C LEU A 50 17.40 32.06 8.08
N ALA A 51 18.50 31.84 8.80
CA ALA A 51 18.92 30.50 9.22
C ALA A 51 17.86 29.83 10.11
N ILE A 52 17.30 30.58 11.08
CA ILE A 52 16.22 30.05 11.95
C ILE A 52 14.99 29.70 11.12
N ILE A 53 14.57 30.54 10.19
CA ILE A 53 13.41 30.28 9.33
C ILE A 53 13.61 29.01 8.50
N ILE A 54 14.80 28.83 7.90
CA ILE A 54 15.11 27.65 7.09
C ILE A 54 15.12 26.38 7.95
N VAL A 55 15.81 26.40 9.09
CA VAL A 55 15.91 25.25 9.99
C VAL A 55 14.53 24.89 10.53
N SER A 56 13.77 25.88 11.02
CA SER A 56 12.41 25.66 11.52
C SER A 56 11.47 25.13 10.43
N GLY A 57 11.58 25.61 9.19
CA GLY A 57 10.80 25.10 8.07
C GLY A 57 11.12 23.64 7.73
N MET A 58 12.40 23.25 7.79
CA MET A 58 12.82 21.87 7.56
C MET A 58 12.35 20.92 8.69
N GLU A 59 12.47 21.36 9.95
CA GLU A 59 12.00 20.59 11.11
C GLU A 59 10.48 20.42 11.09
N GLN A 60 9.72 21.47 10.76
CA GLN A 60 8.26 21.38 10.62
C GLN A 60 7.85 20.45 9.47
N GLY A 61 8.54 20.49 8.34
CA GLY A 61 8.28 19.59 7.22
C GLY A 61 8.53 18.12 7.59
N ALA A 62 9.61 17.83 8.29
CA ALA A 62 9.93 16.48 8.76
C ALA A 62 8.90 15.98 9.81
N ALA A 63 8.49 16.84 10.74
CA ALA A 63 7.47 16.52 11.74
C ALA A 63 6.11 16.22 11.11
N LEU A 64 5.67 17.03 10.14
CA LEU A 64 4.42 16.80 9.41
C LEU A 64 4.45 15.50 8.61
N ALA A 65 5.56 15.16 7.98
CA ALA A 65 5.72 13.92 7.26
C ALA A 65 5.67 12.68 8.20
N GLU A 66 6.29 12.79 9.37
CA GLU A 66 6.28 11.72 10.38
C GLU A 66 4.88 11.55 10.99
N ASP A 67 4.18 12.66 11.28
CA ASP A 67 2.80 12.59 11.78
C ASP A 67 1.86 11.99 10.75
N ALA A 68 1.99 12.36 9.47
CA ALA A 68 1.23 11.77 8.38
C ALA A 68 1.49 10.25 8.24
N ARG A 69 2.74 9.81 8.41
CA ARG A 69 3.08 8.38 8.40
C ARG A 69 2.45 7.63 9.57
N ARG A 70 2.48 8.20 10.77
CA ARG A 70 1.84 7.61 11.96
C ARG A 70 0.33 7.53 11.81
N ASP A 71 -0.28 8.57 11.25
CA ASP A 71 -1.72 8.57 10.96
C ASP A 71 -2.09 7.50 9.93
N ALA A 72 -1.33 7.38 8.85
CA ALA A 72 -1.51 6.34 7.86
C ALA A 72 -1.35 4.94 8.47
N ALA A 73 -0.32 4.72 9.28
CA ALA A 73 -0.09 3.45 9.96
C ALA A 73 -1.26 3.06 10.88
N ARG A 74 -1.78 4.00 11.68
CA ARG A 74 -2.96 3.76 12.54
C ARG A 74 -4.20 3.39 11.73
N GLN A 75 -4.40 4.02 10.57
CA GLN A 75 -5.53 3.69 9.70
C GLN A 75 -5.38 2.32 9.06
N VAL A 76 -4.17 1.95 8.62
CA VAL A 76 -3.89 0.60 8.10
C VAL A 76 -4.12 -0.46 9.19
N GLU A 77 -3.70 -0.20 10.43
CA GLU A 77 -3.93 -1.11 11.57
C GLU A 77 -5.44 -1.28 11.84
N ALA A 78 -6.20 -0.19 11.91
CA ALA A 78 -7.65 -0.24 12.06
C ALA A 78 -8.33 -0.99 10.90
N PHE A 79 -7.84 -0.82 9.67
CA PHE A 79 -8.30 -1.57 8.51
C PHE A 79 -8.02 -3.07 8.65
N ALA A 80 -6.81 -3.42 9.06
CA ALA A 80 -6.42 -4.81 9.29
C ALA A 80 -7.26 -5.47 10.40
N GLU A 81 -7.58 -4.75 11.48
CA GLU A 81 -8.46 -5.23 12.53
C GLU A 81 -9.89 -5.54 12.02
N ILE A 82 -10.45 -4.67 11.17
CA ILE A 82 -11.75 -4.93 10.54
C ILE A 82 -11.68 -6.20 9.70
N GLN A 83 -10.64 -6.34 8.89
CA GLN A 83 -10.44 -7.53 8.04
C GLN A 83 -10.33 -8.81 8.87
N VAL A 84 -9.54 -8.78 9.94
CA VAL A 84 -9.39 -9.90 10.89
C VAL A 84 -10.75 -10.25 11.53
N ARG A 85 -11.53 -9.25 11.90
CA ARG A 85 -12.86 -9.43 12.50
C ARG A 85 -13.83 -10.07 11.53
N VAL A 86 -13.94 -9.56 10.29
CA VAL A 86 -14.84 -10.12 9.27
C VAL A 86 -14.46 -11.57 8.93
N THR A 87 -13.16 -11.81 8.69
CA THR A 87 -12.65 -13.16 8.45
C THR A 87 -12.90 -14.08 9.63
N GLY A 88 -12.63 -13.61 10.84
CA GLY A 88 -12.83 -14.37 12.09
C GLY A 88 -14.29 -14.71 12.34
N SER A 89 -15.22 -13.74 12.18
CA SER A 89 -16.64 -13.99 12.36
C SER A 89 -17.20 -14.95 11.31
N THR A 90 -16.80 -14.80 10.05
CA THR A 90 -17.20 -15.72 8.97
C THR A 90 -16.67 -17.13 9.24
N ARG A 91 -15.39 -17.26 9.62
CA ARG A 91 -14.81 -18.56 9.98
C ARG A 91 -15.55 -19.20 11.16
N GLN A 92 -15.82 -18.42 12.22
CA GLN A 92 -16.54 -18.94 13.39
C GLN A 92 -17.96 -19.40 13.03
N MET A 93 -18.68 -18.65 12.21
CA MET A 93 -19.99 -19.02 11.71
C MET A 93 -19.92 -20.33 10.92
N LEU A 94 -19.02 -20.44 9.94
CA LEU A 94 -18.83 -21.65 9.12
C LEU A 94 -18.44 -22.85 9.99
N ARG A 95 -17.51 -22.69 10.93
CA ARG A 95 -17.11 -23.76 11.89
C ARG A 95 -18.27 -24.22 12.75
N THR A 96 -19.11 -23.30 13.19
CA THR A 96 -20.32 -23.66 13.97
C THR A 96 -21.27 -24.50 13.12
N LEU A 97 -21.47 -24.10 11.86
CA LEU A 97 -22.30 -24.86 10.93
C LEU A 97 -21.74 -26.25 10.67
N THR A 98 -20.46 -26.36 10.32
CA THR A 98 -19.81 -27.66 10.01
C THR A 98 -19.77 -28.61 11.22
N ALA A 99 -19.89 -28.09 12.45
CA ALA A 99 -19.95 -28.89 13.67
C ALA A 99 -21.35 -29.54 13.94
N LEU A 100 -22.40 -29.05 13.28
CA LEU A 100 -23.76 -29.56 13.50
C LEU A 100 -23.90 -31.02 13.03
N PRO A 101 -24.50 -31.90 13.84
CA PRO A 101 -24.63 -33.32 13.49
C PRO A 101 -25.34 -33.57 12.15
N GLY A 102 -26.37 -32.79 11.84
CA GLY A 102 -27.10 -32.91 10.58
C GLY A 102 -26.30 -32.50 9.35
N ILE A 103 -25.31 -31.58 9.51
CA ILE A 103 -24.39 -31.20 8.46
C ILE A 103 -23.30 -32.27 8.29
N LYS A 104 -22.76 -32.82 9.37
CA LYS A 104 -21.83 -33.96 9.33
C LYS A 104 -22.43 -35.20 8.71
N ALA A 105 -23.71 -35.37 8.85
CA ALA A 105 -24.46 -36.46 8.21
C ALA A 105 -24.82 -36.17 6.75
N MET A 106 -24.43 -35.02 6.20
CA MET A 106 -24.75 -34.56 4.83
C MET A 106 -26.25 -34.62 4.51
N ASN A 107 -27.11 -34.31 5.52
CA ASN A 107 -28.53 -34.26 5.31
C ASN A 107 -28.92 -33.06 4.45
N VAL A 108 -29.17 -33.30 3.17
CA VAL A 108 -29.39 -32.27 2.14
C VAL A 108 -30.59 -31.35 2.50
N GLY A 109 -31.68 -31.91 3.02
CA GLY A 109 -32.88 -31.14 3.41
C GLY A 109 -32.56 -30.15 4.53
N LEU A 110 -31.93 -30.64 5.59
CA LEU A 110 -31.55 -29.84 6.76
C LEU A 110 -30.45 -28.81 6.39
N LEU A 111 -29.46 -29.21 5.57
CA LEU A 111 -28.42 -28.30 5.03
C LEU A 111 -29.07 -27.12 4.30
N SER A 112 -29.96 -27.39 3.36
CA SER A 112 -30.64 -26.37 2.56
C SER A 112 -31.48 -25.41 3.42
N GLU A 113 -32.13 -25.90 4.44
CA GLU A 113 -32.91 -25.09 5.38
C GLU A 113 -32.01 -24.18 6.21
N ILE A 114 -30.94 -24.74 6.79
CA ILE A 114 -29.98 -24.00 7.61
C ILE A 114 -29.30 -22.92 6.76
N LEU A 115 -28.78 -23.26 5.57
CA LEU A 115 -28.09 -22.29 4.74
C LEU A 115 -29.00 -21.14 4.29
N ARG A 116 -30.25 -21.41 3.95
CA ARG A 116 -31.26 -20.38 3.66
C ARG A 116 -31.59 -19.51 4.87
N SER A 117 -31.75 -20.11 6.04
CA SER A 117 -32.01 -19.38 7.27
C SER A 117 -30.84 -18.47 7.66
N VAL A 118 -29.59 -18.97 7.57
CA VAL A 118 -28.40 -18.17 7.85
C VAL A 118 -28.29 -17.03 6.85
N HIS A 119 -28.47 -17.28 5.56
CA HIS A 119 -28.44 -16.26 4.53
C HIS A 119 -29.49 -15.17 4.76
N ALA A 120 -30.73 -15.55 5.09
CA ALA A 120 -31.80 -14.58 5.34
C ALA A 120 -31.53 -13.64 6.54
N ASN A 121 -30.73 -14.09 7.51
CA ASN A 121 -30.39 -13.32 8.71
C ASN A 121 -29.04 -12.60 8.63
N ASN A 122 -28.29 -12.81 7.55
CA ASN A 122 -26.95 -12.20 7.34
C ASN A 122 -26.85 -11.67 5.90
N PRO A 123 -27.40 -10.49 5.64
CA PRO A 123 -27.52 -9.92 4.29
C PRO A 123 -26.17 -9.55 3.65
N GLU A 124 -25.09 -9.55 4.41
CA GLU A 124 -23.72 -9.37 3.93
C GLU A 124 -23.23 -10.56 3.09
N TYR A 125 -23.80 -11.75 3.28
CA TYR A 125 -23.48 -12.91 2.45
C TYR A 125 -24.33 -12.91 1.19
N LEU A 126 -23.68 -12.96 0.02
CA LEU A 126 -24.36 -13.13 -1.27
C LEU A 126 -24.93 -14.54 -1.43
N ASN A 127 -24.24 -15.52 -0.90
CA ASN A 127 -24.62 -16.93 -1.00
C ASN A 127 -23.87 -17.77 0.04
N LEU A 128 -24.53 -18.83 0.48
CA LEU A 128 -23.95 -19.90 1.28
C LEU A 128 -24.15 -21.21 0.52
N THR A 129 -23.07 -21.96 0.31
CA THR A 129 -23.11 -23.19 -0.51
C THR A 129 -22.31 -24.29 0.15
N ALA A 130 -22.90 -25.50 0.20
CA ALA A 130 -22.21 -26.71 0.63
C ALA A 130 -21.97 -27.63 -0.57
N VAL A 131 -20.76 -28.15 -0.63
CA VAL A 131 -20.34 -29.18 -1.61
C VAL A 131 -19.94 -30.47 -0.89
N ASP A 132 -20.06 -31.60 -1.58
CA ASP A 132 -19.51 -32.89 -1.12
C ASP A 132 -17.97 -32.97 -1.35
N ALA A 133 -17.38 -34.13 -1.06
CA ALA A 133 -15.94 -34.37 -1.25
C ALA A 133 -15.50 -34.28 -2.72
N ASP A 134 -16.40 -34.51 -3.65
CA ASP A 134 -16.15 -34.41 -5.09
C ASP A 134 -16.33 -32.98 -5.61
N GLY A 135 -16.73 -32.02 -4.77
CA GLY A 135 -16.94 -30.63 -5.14
C GLY A 135 -18.29 -30.36 -5.81
N VAL A 136 -19.26 -31.28 -5.67
CA VAL A 136 -20.60 -31.12 -6.22
C VAL A 136 -21.51 -30.44 -5.18
N VAL A 137 -22.29 -29.47 -5.59
CA VAL A 137 -23.23 -28.75 -4.71
C VAL A 137 -24.32 -29.69 -4.22
N VAL A 138 -24.34 -29.91 -2.92
CA VAL A 138 -25.39 -30.72 -2.22
C VAL A 138 -26.48 -29.83 -1.61
N ALA A 139 -26.13 -28.59 -1.24
CA ALA A 139 -27.10 -27.62 -0.71
C ALA A 139 -26.58 -26.18 -0.94
N SER A 140 -27.49 -25.26 -1.16
CA SER A 140 -27.17 -23.84 -1.25
C SER A 140 -28.34 -22.98 -0.81
N SER A 141 -28.04 -21.74 -0.42
CA SER A 141 -29.09 -20.74 -0.17
C SER A 141 -29.75 -20.26 -1.45
N LEU A 142 -29.04 -20.26 -2.59
CA LEU A 142 -29.49 -19.69 -3.87
C LEU A 142 -29.21 -20.56 -5.10
N LEU A 143 -28.16 -21.41 -5.09
CA LEU A 143 -27.79 -22.23 -6.24
C LEU A 143 -28.56 -23.55 -6.29
N GLU A 144 -28.67 -24.12 -7.48
CA GLU A 144 -29.20 -25.44 -7.68
C GLU A 144 -28.21 -26.53 -7.22
N THR A 145 -28.73 -27.66 -6.75
CA THR A 145 -27.92 -28.83 -6.39
C THR A 145 -27.40 -29.54 -7.65
N GLY A 146 -26.28 -30.26 -7.52
CA GLY A 146 -25.68 -31.01 -8.62
C GLY A 146 -24.70 -30.20 -9.48
N LEU A 147 -24.54 -28.89 -9.22
CA LEU A 147 -23.55 -28.07 -9.90
C LEU A 147 -22.15 -28.41 -9.40
N TYR A 148 -21.18 -28.58 -10.29
CA TYR A 148 -19.78 -28.81 -9.92
C TYR A 148 -19.07 -27.46 -9.64
N LEU A 149 -18.50 -27.31 -8.44
CA LEU A 149 -17.74 -26.16 -7.99
C LEU A 149 -16.36 -26.51 -7.41
N GLY A 150 -15.94 -27.77 -7.53
CA GLY A 150 -14.67 -28.25 -6.98
C GLY A 150 -13.43 -27.59 -7.62
N ASP A 151 -13.56 -26.99 -8.81
CA ASP A 151 -12.51 -26.21 -9.47
C ASP A 151 -12.33 -24.81 -8.88
N ARG A 152 -13.29 -24.31 -8.11
CA ARG A 152 -13.20 -22.99 -7.47
C ARG A 152 -12.13 -23.02 -6.38
N SER A 153 -11.24 -22.01 -6.38
CA SER A 153 -10.06 -21.99 -5.52
C SER A 153 -10.37 -22.19 -4.03
N HIS A 154 -11.43 -21.57 -3.51
CA HIS A 154 -11.82 -21.67 -2.12
C HIS A 154 -12.33 -23.10 -1.75
N PHE A 155 -13.10 -23.76 -2.61
CA PHE A 155 -13.52 -25.14 -2.36
C PHE A 155 -12.35 -26.11 -2.51
N ARG A 156 -11.59 -25.99 -3.58
CA ARG A 156 -10.40 -26.84 -3.81
C ARG A 156 -9.43 -26.75 -2.64
N GLU A 157 -9.12 -25.53 -2.17
CA GLU A 157 -8.22 -25.34 -1.04
C GLU A 157 -8.77 -25.97 0.25
N ALA A 158 -10.05 -25.79 0.56
CA ALA A 158 -10.67 -26.37 1.76
C ALA A 158 -10.75 -27.91 1.68
N LEU A 159 -11.06 -28.48 0.53
CA LEU A 159 -11.15 -29.92 0.33
C LEU A 159 -9.76 -30.58 0.36
N ASP A 160 -8.77 -30.01 -0.34
CA ASP A 160 -7.43 -30.59 -0.49
C ASP A 160 -6.61 -30.46 0.81
N SER A 161 -6.63 -29.28 1.46
CA SER A 161 -5.87 -29.05 2.68
C SER A 161 -6.57 -29.51 3.95
N GLY A 162 -7.89 -29.60 3.92
CA GLY A 162 -8.71 -29.79 5.11
C GLY A 162 -8.69 -28.60 6.07
N GLU A 163 -8.22 -27.43 5.63
CA GLU A 163 -8.14 -26.22 6.41
C GLU A 163 -9.07 -25.14 5.86
N PHE A 164 -9.36 -24.14 6.69
CA PHE A 164 -10.13 -22.99 6.28
C PHE A 164 -9.47 -22.22 5.13
N SER A 165 -10.17 -22.07 4.02
CA SER A 165 -9.78 -21.20 2.92
C SER A 165 -10.32 -19.80 3.14
N SER A 166 -9.44 -18.78 3.13
CA SER A 166 -9.82 -17.42 3.50
C SER A 166 -9.56 -16.40 2.40
N GLY A 167 -10.60 -15.58 2.11
CA GLY A 167 -10.40 -14.32 1.41
C GLY A 167 -10.05 -14.41 -0.06
N ARG A 168 -10.47 -15.44 -0.78
CA ARG A 168 -10.20 -15.58 -2.22
C ARG A 168 -11.11 -14.67 -3.04
N TYR A 169 -10.50 -13.92 -3.96
CA TYR A 169 -11.26 -13.18 -4.95
C TYR A 169 -12.00 -14.12 -5.89
N ILE A 170 -13.27 -13.83 -6.11
CA ILE A 170 -14.09 -14.53 -7.11
C ILE A 170 -15.03 -13.55 -7.83
N ILE A 171 -15.50 -13.95 -8.99
CA ILE A 171 -16.71 -13.40 -9.59
C ILE A 171 -17.86 -14.31 -9.17
N ASN A 172 -18.86 -13.73 -8.49
CA ASN A 172 -20.06 -14.45 -8.11
C ASN A 172 -20.82 -14.94 -9.35
N MET A 173 -21.22 -16.20 -9.35
CA MET A 173 -21.85 -16.83 -10.52
C MET A 173 -23.29 -16.39 -10.74
N ILE A 174 -23.93 -15.83 -9.71
CA ILE A 174 -25.38 -15.52 -9.73
C ILE A 174 -25.63 -14.15 -10.41
N ASP A 175 -24.82 -13.15 -10.05
CA ASP A 175 -25.01 -11.76 -10.46
C ASP A 175 -23.73 -11.11 -11.04
N GLU A 176 -22.69 -11.91 -11.29
CA GLU A 176 -21.40 -11.49 -11.84
C GLU A 176 -20.67 -10.42 -11.00
N THR A 177 -21.08 -10.23 -9.74
CA THR A 177 -20.44 -9.23 -8.87
C THR A 177 -19.10 -9.70 -8.32
N PRO A 178 -18.12 -8.81 -8.15
CA PRO A 178 -16.89 -9.09 -7.42
C PRO A 178 -17.17 -9.45 -5.97
N ALA A 179 -16.61 -10.56 -5.52
CA ALA A 179 -16.87 -11.10 -4.19
C ALA A 179 -15.62 -11.74 -3.59
N ILE A 180 -15.67 -11.96 -2.28
CA ILE A 180 -14.66 -12.68 -1.51
C ILE A 180 -15.29 -13.97 -1.02
N ALA A 181 -14.63 -15.09 -1.27
CA ALA A 181 -15.06 -16.42 -0.87
C ALA A 181 -14.26 -16.94 0.31
N PHE A 182 -14.97 -17.52 1.27
CA PHE A 182 -14.43 -18.26 2.40
C PHE A 182 -15.00 -19.67 2.37
N ALA A 183 -14.21 -20.68 2.74
CA ALA A 183 -14.72 -22.04 2.85
C ALA A 183 -14.13 -22.76 4.06
N GLU A 184 -14.98 -23.51 4.77
CA GLU A 184 -14.60 -24.37 5.90
C GLU A 184 -14.90 -25.81 5.54
N PRO A 185 -13.96 -26.76 5.71
CA PRO A 185 -14.20 -28.15 5.43
C PRO A 185 -15.21 -28.77 6.40
N ILE A 186 -16.05 -29.65 5.90
CA ILE A 186 -16.93 -30.51 6.70
C ILE A 186 -16.18 -31.78 7.00
N ARG A 187 -16.01 -32.11 8.26
CA ARG A 187 -15.39 -33.38 8.70
C ARG A 187 -16.44 -34.37 9.19
N GLY A 188 -16.37 -35.57 8.67
CA GLY A 188 -17.17 -36.69 9.15
C GLY A 188 -16.77 -37.12 10.56
N GLU A 189 -17.41 -38.18 11.06
CA GLU A 189 -17.13 -38.70 12.40
C GLU A 189 -15.72 -39.32 12.52
N SER A 190 -15.18 -39.86 11.43
CA SER A 190 -13.81 -40.37 11.33
C SER A 190 -12.74 -39.28 11.28
N GLY A 191 -13.14 -37.99 11.07
CA GLY A 191 -12.23 -36.86 10.90
C GLY A 191 -11.86 -36.57 9.44
N ASP A 192 -12.27 -37.41 8.50
CA ASP A 192 -12.04 -37.22 7.06
C ASP A 192 -12.86 -36.04 6.54
N VAL A 193 -12.31 -35.36 5.51
CA VAL A 193 -13.04 -34.29 4.83
C VAL A 193 -14.09 -34.92 3.92
N ILE A 194 -15.36 -34.67 4.20
CA ILE A 194 -16.51 -35.19 3.46
C ILE A 194 -17.22 -34.15 2.61
N GLY A 195 -16.73 -32.88 2.67
CA GLY A 195 -17.29 -31.75 1.93
C GLY A 195 -16.76 -30.45 2.46
N ALA A 196 -17.35 -29.35 2.00
CA ALA A 196 -17.03 -28.00 2.50
C ALA A 196 -18.26 -27.08 2.43
N ILE A 197 -18.32 -26.08 3.31
CA ILE A 197 -19.31 -24.98 3.23
C ILE A 197 -18.58 -23.70 2.91
N ALA A 198 -19.03 -22.98 1.88
CA ALA A 198 -18.54 -21.67 1.53
C ALA A 198 -19.53 -20.56 1.88
N ALA A 199 -18.99 -19.40 2.26
CA ALA A 199 -19.70 -18.14 2.40
C ALA A 199 -19.08 -17.12 1.42
N ILE A 200 -19.94 -16.48 0.63
CA ILE A 200 -19.54 -15.49 -0.37
C ILE A 200 -19.99 -14.13 0.12
N ILE A 201 -19.04 -13.20 0.24
CA ILE A 201 -19.29 -11.82 0.70
C ILE A 201 -19.02 -10.86 -0.46
N LYS A 202 -19.96 -9.93 -0.68
CA LYS A 202 -19.80 -8.89 -1.68
C LYS A 202 -18.66 -7.93 -1.32
N ILE A 203 -17.77 -7.63 -2.26
CA ILE A 203 -16.64 -6.70 -2.01
C ILE A 203 -17.15 -5.31 -1.64
N ASP A 204 -18.23 -4.83 -2.24
CA ASP A 204 -18.82 -3.53 -1.91
C ASP A 204 -19.25 -3.42 -0.44
N SER A 205 -19.64 -4.55 0.20
CA SER A 205 -19.92 -4.56 1.64
C SER A 205 -18.68 -4.26 2.49
N TYR A 206 -17.48 -4.59 2.00
CA TYR A 206 -16.23 -4.19 2.60
C TYR A 206 -15.93 -2.70 2.37
N THR A 207 -16.21 -2.19 1.16
CA THR A 207 -15.92 -0.78 0.84
C THR A 207 -16.72 0.17 1.73
N GLY A 208 -17.98 -0.15 2.04
CA GLY A 208 -18.81 0.62 2.95
C GLY A 208 -18.25 0.71 4.37
N LEU A 209 -17.48 -0.28 4.83
CA LEU A 209 -16.79 -0.22 6.13
C LEU A 209 -15.66 0.82 6.14
N PHE A 210 -15.18 1.23 4.97
CA PHE A 210 -14.02 2.13 4.81
C PHE A 210 -14.37 3.54 4.34
N GLU A 211 -15.65 3.83 4.07
CA GLU A 211 -16.09 5.17 3.65
C GLU A 211 -15.80 6.26 4.69
N ASN A 212 -15.61 5.88 5.96
CA ASN A 212 -15.28 6.79 7.05
C ASN A 212 -13.77 6.99 7.26
N PHE A 213 -12.92 6.30 6.50
CA PHE A 213 -11.47 6.46 6.60
C PHE A 213 -11.03 7.75 5.89
N ARG A 214 -10.38 8.63 6.65
CA ARG A 214 -9.75 9.82 6.11
C ARG A 214 -8.26 9.56 5.96
N LEU A 215 -7.86 9.12 4.78
CA LEU A 215 -6.44 9.00 4.47
C LEU A 215 -5.83 10.39 4.25
N PRO A 216 -4.57 10.60 4.65
CA PRO A 216 -3.83 11.80 4.27
C PRO A 216 -3.84 11.99 2.75
N ASP A 217 -3.72 13.24 2.30
CA ASP A 217 -3.65 13.57 0.88
C ASP A 217 -2.57 12.74 0.17
N GLU A 218 -2.85 12.32 -1.06
CA GLU A 218 -1.98 11.47 -1.90
C GLU A 218 -1.72 10.05 -1.39
N SER A 219 -2.31 9.65 -0.26
CA SER A 219 -2.21 8.27 0.23
C SER A 219 -3.02 7.32 -0.62
N ILE A 220 -2.56 6.08 -0.67
CA ILE A 220 -3.29 4.97 -1.28
C ILE A 220 -3.44 3.84 -0.26
N LEU A 221 -4.59 3.20 -0.27
CA LEU A 221 -4.86 2.01 0.53
C LEU A 221 -5.29 0.89 -0.42
N GLY A 222 -4.67 -0.26 -0.30
CA GLY A 222 -5.01 -1.45 -1.09
C GLY A 222 -5.12 -2.69 -0.22
N MET A 223 -6.05 -3.57 -0.57
CA MET A 223 -6.17 -4.91 -0.01
C MET A 223 -5.99 -5.93 -1.13
N LEU A 224 -5.22 -6.96 -0.85
CA LEU A 224 -4.93 -8.04 -1.78
C LEU A 224 -5.32 -9.36 -1.14
N ASP A 225 -5.72 -10.33 -1.96
CA ASP A 225 -5.82 -11.72 -1.50
C ASP A 225 -4.44 -12.40 -1.47
N ALA A 226 -4.41 -13.66 -1.05
CA ALA A 226 -3.17 -14.43 -0.93
C ALA A 226 -2.45 -14.71 -2.28
N ASP A 227 -3.13 -14.49 -3.40
CA ASP A 227 -2.59 -14.62 -4.74
C ASP A 227 -2.14 -13.29 -5.35
N GLY A 228 -2.25 -12.18 -4.58
CA GLY A 228 -1.94 -10.84 -5.04
C GLY A 228 -3.01 -10.24 -5.96
N VAL A 229 -4.24 -10.75 -5.89
CA VAL A 229 -5.39 -10.15 -6.59
C VAL A 229 -5.96 -9.03 -5.75
N ARG A 230 -6.22 -7.89 -6.38
CA ARG A 230 -6.72 -6.69 -5.70
C ARG A 230 -8.17 -6.86 -5.31
N LEU A 231 -8.44 -6.84 -3.99
CA LEU A 231 -9.77 -6.88 -3.41
C LEU A 231 -10.37 -5.49 -3.23
N PHE A 232 -9.50 -4.52 -2.90
CA PHE A 232 -9.89 -3.15 -2.63
C PHE A 232 -8.77 -2.19 -3.02
N PHE A 233 -9.11 -0.97 -3.46
CA PHE A 233 -8.17 0.11 -3.76
C PHE A 233 -8.83 1.47 -3.53
N TYR A 234 -8.20 2.29 -2.70
CA TYR A 234 -8.70 3.63 -2.41
C TYR A 234 -7.57 4.69 -2.53
N PRO A 235 -7.80 5.84 -3.12
CA PRO A 235 -9.00 6.19 -3.89
C PRO A 235 -9.11 5.34 -5.15
N PRO A 236 -10.34 5.06 -5.63
CA PRO A 236 -10.53 4.21 -6.80
C PRO A 236 -9.86 4.83 -8.03
N LYS A 237 -9.15 4.01 -8.80
CA LYS A 237 -8.47 4.41 -10.04
C LYS A 237 -8.73 3.38 -11.13
N GLU A 238 -9.05 3.84 -12.33
CA GLU A 238 -9.25 2.95 -13.50
C GLU A 238 -8.01 2.10 -13.82
N THR A 239 -6.81 2.61 -13.51
CA THR A 239 -5.55 1.87 -13.69
C THR A 239 -5.33 0.75 -12.68
N ASN A 240 -6.14 0.69 -11.64
CA ASN A 240 -6.02 -0.25 -10.53
C ASN A 240 -7.36 -0.93 -10.20
N PRO A 241 -8.01 -1.59 -11.16
CA PRO A 241 -9.32 -2.20 -10.92
C PRO A 241 -9.25 -3.35 -9.92
N VAL A 242 -10.34 -3.56 -9.21
CA VAL A 242 -10.58 -4.73 -8.36
C VAL A 242 -10.58 -5.99 -9.23
N GLY A 243 -10.10 -7.10 -8.71
CA GLY A 243 -10.00 -8.38 -9.44
C GLY A 243 -8.75 -8.51 -10.31
N GLN A 244 -7.92 -7.50 -10.43
CA GLN A 244 -6.67 -7.58 -11.17
C GLN A 244 -5.51 -7.98 -10.26
N ARG A 245 -4.70 -8.92 -10.72
CA ARG A 245 -3.46 -9.29 -10.04
C ARG A 245 -2.45 -8.15 -10.16
N ILE A 246 -1.78 -7.80 -9.07
CA ILE A 246 -0.69 -6.82 -9.09
C ILE A 246 0.55 -7.40 -9.79
N LYS A 247 1.45 -6.52 -10.23
CA LYS A 247 2.71 -6.94 -10.86
C LYS A 247 3.53 -7.77 -9.89
N ALA A 248 4.15 -8.85 -10.40
CA ALA A 248 4.96 -9.76 -9.59
C ALA A 248 6.05 -9.03 -8.77
N SER A 249 6.73 -8.05 -9.36
CA SER A 249 7.76 -7.27 -8.67
C SER A 249 7.23 -6.49 -7.45
N VAL A 250 5.97 -6.03 -7.50
CA VAL A 250 5.32 -5.34 -6.38
C VAL A 250 4.90 -6.35 -5.33
N TRP A 251 4.35 -7.49 -5.77
CA TRP A 251 3.94 -8.57 -4.88
C TRP A 251 5.11 -9.14 -4.08
N ASP A 252 6.23 -9.41 -4.75
CA ASP A 252 7.45 -9.91 -4.12
C ASP A 252 8.02 -8.91 -3.10
N GLY A 253 7.96 -7.61 -3.42
CA GLY A 253 8.34 -6.54 -2.49
C GLY A 253 7.48 -6.49 -1.22
N ILE A 254 6.16 -6.66 -1.35
CA ILE A 254 5.23 -6.69 -0.21
C ILE A 254 5.47 -7.91 0.69
N ARG A 255 5.83 -9.06 0.12
CA ARG A 255 6.08 -10.30 0.89
C ARG A 255 7.45 -10.35 1.56
N ALA A 256 8.38 -9.53 1.13
CA ALA A 256 9.75 -9.47 1.65
C ALA A 256 9.94 -8.45 2.79
N GLY A 257 9.01 -7.52 2.99
CA GLY A 257 9.02 -6.50 4.04
C GLY A 257 8.15 -6.88 5.20
#